data_34c36347d8593a70c4189d15ac3d275b
#
_entry.id   34c36347d8593a70c4189d15ac3d275b
#
_cell.length_a   1.000
_cell.length_b   1.000
_cell.length_c   1.000
_cell.angle_alpha   90.00
_cell.angle_beta   90.00
_cell.angle_gamma   90.00
#
_symmetry.space_group_name_H-M   'P 1'
#
loop_
_entity.id
_entity.type
_entity.pdbx_description
1 polymer ?
#
loop_
_entity_poly.entity_id
_entity_poly.type
_entity_poly.pdbx_seq_one_letter_code
_entity_poly.pdbx_strand_id
1 'polypeptide(L)'
;VNGSALIAEGLPKKNIPYFDSGVLLVLCGILFAIHMLIAPVHGIVVPYLCSAAILSGAVMSWRWLGYAHVYTIAHLVLALAVFSLSTLVLALRGDDAMEILFLVEHSLMVIIGLVLGRRLITIWGAGSVTLALIYLLSGYAYALAILAGLSIITAVVVVVAKGQRNKQKKVAKK
;
A
#
# COMPACT_ATOMS: atom_id res chain seq x y z
N VAL A 1 31.81 8.50 10.77
CA VAL A 1 31.34 7.10 10.66
C VAL A 1 30.80 6.91 9.27
N ASN A 2 31.23 5.85 8.56
CA ASN A 2 30.79 5.56 7.21
C ASN A 2 29.58 4.62 7.28
N GLY A 3 28.46 4.96 6.61
CA GLY A 3 27.24 4.15 6.61
C GLY A 3 27.45 2.73 6.07
N SER A 4 28.30 2.58 5.05
CA SER A 4 28.65 1.27 4.51
C SER A 4 29.40 0.38 5.51
N ALA A 5 30.24 0.96 6.37
CA ALA A 5 30.90 0.21 7.44
C ALA A 5 29.91 -0.30 8.49
N LEU A 6 28.92 0.50 8.86
CA LEU A 6 27.85 0.05 9.79
C LEU A 6 27.00 -1.08 9.19
N ILE A 7 26.69 -1.01 7.91
CA ILE A 7 25.98 -2.11 7.22
C ILE A 7 26.84 -3.37 7.24
N ALA A 8 28.14 -3.25 6.88
CA ALA A 8 29.07 -4.37 6.85
C ALA A 8 29.26 -5.02 8.23
N GLU A 9 29.22 -4.25 9.31
CA GLU A 9 29.27 -4.79 10.69
C GLU A 9 27.93 -5.36 11.16
N GLY A 10 26.82 -4.75 10.79
CA GLY A 10 25.48 -5.18 11.17
C GLY A 10 25.07 -6.52 10.57
N LEU A 11 25.46 -6.77 9.30
CA LEU A 11 25.13 -7.99 8.56
C LEU A 11 25.60 -9.28 9.25
N PRO A 12 26.90 -9.48 9.58
CA PRO A 12 27.36 -10.71 10.21
C PRO A 12 26.87 -10.87 11.64
N LYS A 13 26.69 -9.77 12.36
CA LYS A 13 26.20 -9.77 13.76
C LYS A 13 24.69 -9.85 13.87
N LYS A 14 23.96 -9.81 12.75
CA LYS A 14 22.49 -9.73 12.69
C LYS A 14 21.93 -8.60 13.56
N ASN A 15 22.64 -7.49 13.62
CA ASN A 15 22.31 -6.35 14.47
C ASN A 15 21.49 -5.32 13.65
N ILE A 16 20.17 -5.34 13.83
CA ILE A 16 19.23 -4.48 13.09
C ILE A 16 19.53 -2.99 13.31
N PRO A 17 19.71 -2.46 14.55
CA PRO A 17 20.01 -1.06 14.76
C PRO A 17 21.28 -0.58 14.00
N TYR A 18 22.32 -1.40 13.92
CA TYR A 18 23.53 -1.08 13.16
C TYR A 18 23.25 -1.04 11.65
N PHE A 19 22.50 -2.04 11.18
CA PHE A 19 22.09 -2.09 9.76
C PHE A 19 21.24 -0.87 9.39
N ASP A 20 20.21 -0.55 10.16
CA ASP A 20 19.30 0.58 9.92
C ASP A 20 20.06 1.92 9.97
N SER A 21 20.94 2.11 10.96
CA SER A 21 21.77 3.32 11.05
C SER A 21 22.68 3.47 9.84
N GLY A 22 23.24 2.37 9.34
CA GLY A 22 24.07 2.35 8.14
C GLY A 22 23.28 2.71 6.89
N VAL A 23 22.10 2.13 6.71
CA VAL A 23 21.19 2.42 5.58
C VAL A 23 20.74 3.87 5.61
N LEU A 24 20.40 4.40 6.79
CA LEU A 24 20.00 5.80 6.96
C LEU A 24 21.12 6.77 6.58
N LEU A 25 22.36 6.50 7.00
CA LEU A 25 23.53 7.31 6.64
C LEU A 25 23.83 7.27 5.13
N VAL A 26 23.71 6.09 4.50
CA VAL A 26 23.88 5.96 3.04
C VAL A 26 22.79 6.73 2.32
N LEU A 27 21.53 6.60 2.76
CA LEU A 27 20.41 7.35 2.21
C LEU A 27 20.62 8.86 2.30
N CYS A 28 21.02 9.38 3.47
CA CYS A 28 21.32 10.79 3.65
C CYS A 28 22.44 11.25 2.70
N GLY A 29 23.47 10.43 2.52
CA GLY A 29 24.55 10.70 1.58
C GLY A 29 24.09 10.77 0.12
N ILE A 30 23.22 9.82 -0.29
CA ILE A 30 22.63 9.80 -1.63
C ILE A 30 21.74 11.03 -1.85
N LEU A 31 20.85 11.35 -0.91
CA LEU A 31 19.97 12.51 -1.00
C LEU A 31 20.76 13.83 -1.07
N PHE A 32 21.81 13.95 -0.27
CA PHE A 32 22.71 15.10 -0.31
C PHE A 32 23.42 15.20 -1.66
N ALA A 33 23.96 14.11 -2.18
CA ALA A 33 24.63 14.09 -3.48
C ALA A 33 23.66 14.46 -4.63
N ILE A 34 22.44 13.93 -4.62
CA ILE A 34 21.41 14.27 -5.60
C ILE A 34 21.06 15.76 -5.51
N HIS A 35 20.86 16.28 -4.30
CA HIS A 35 20.55 17.71 -4.10
C HIS A 35 21.64 18.64 -4.63
N MET A 36 22.90 18.25 -4.45
CA MET A 36 24.05 19.04 -4.89
C MET A 36 24.31 18.94 -6.41
N LEU A 37 24.01 17.79 -7.05
CA LEU A 37 24.42 17.51 -8.42
C LEU A 37 23.34 17.75 -9.47
N ILE A 38 22.06 17.59 -9.11
CA ILE A 38 20.96 17.41 -10.11
C ILE A 38 19.90 18.53 -10.04
N ALA A 39 20.01 19.49 -9.10
CA ALA A 39 18.98 20.49 -8.80
C ALA A 39 17.78 19.93 -7.99
N PRO A 40 16.79 20.72 -7.59
CA PRO A 40 15.82 20.32 -6.57
C PRO A 40 15.17 18.99 -6.93
N VAL A 41 15.43 18.01 -6.06
CA VAL A 41 14.90 16.65 -6.22
C VAL A 41 13.39 16.74 -6.27
N HIS A 42 12.79 16.26 -7.35
CA HIS A 42 11.34 16.24 -7.50
C HIS A 42 10.71 15.53 -6.30
N GLY A 43 9.64 16.14 -5.75
CA GLY A 43 9.05 15.78 -4.47
C GLY A 43 8.70 14.31 -4.25
N ILE A 44 8.65 13.51 -5.32
CA ILE A 44 8.33 12.08 -5.24
C ILE A 44 9.57 11.19 -4.97
N VAL A 45 10.77 11.58 -5.42
CA VAL A 45 11.97 10.73 -5.35
C VAL A 45 12.41 10.51 -3.90
N VAL A 46 12.36 11.55 -3.06
CA VAL A 46 12.77 11.45 -1.66
C VAL A 46 11.95 10.42 -0.88
N PRO A 47 10.61 10.50 -0.88
CA PRO A 47 9.80 9.52 -0.17
C PRO A 47 9.97 8.08 -0.70
N TYR A 48 10.16 7.89 -2.00
CA TYR A 48 10.44 6.56 -2.56
C TYR A 48 11.75 5.99 -2.05
N LEU A 49 12.82 6.79 -2.04
CA LEU A 49 14.10 6.37 -1.48
C LEU A 49 14.01 6.10 0.03
N CYS A 50 13.28 6.92 0.77
CA CYS A 50 13.04 6.69 2.20
C CYS A 50 12.27 5.40 2.43
N SER A 51 11.18 5.15 1.69
CA SER A 51 10.41 3.91 1.83
C SER A 51 11.22 2.68 1.45
N ALA A 52 12.03 2.76 0.39
CA ALA A 52 12.93 1.67 -0.01
C ALA A 52 14.00 1.37 1.05
N ALA A 53 14.57 2.40 1.67
CA ALA A 53 15.53 2.24 2.78
C ALA A 53 14.87 1.55 3.98
N ILE A 54 13.67 1.99 4.40
CA ILE A 54 12.93 1.38 5.50
C ILE A 54 12.52 -0.06 5.15
N LEU A 55 12.10 -0.31 3.89
CA LEU A 55 11.75 -1.64 3.41
C LEU A 55 12.95 -2.59 3.46
N SER A 56 14.17 -2.10 3.22
CA SER A 56 15.39 -2.92 3.38
C SER A 56 15.56 -3.41 4.82
N GLY A 57 15.26 -2.56 5.81
CA GLY A 57 15.20 -2.94 7.23
C GLY A 57 14.14 -4.01 7.51
N ALA A 58 12.95 -3.88 6.90
CA ALA A 58 11.91 -4.91 7.00
C ALA A 58 12.36 -6.27 6.43
N VAL A 59 13.00 -6.27 5.27
CA VAL A 59 13.51 -7.50 4.62
C VAL A 59 14.59 -8.16 5.46
N MET A 60 15.53 -7.38 6.00
CA MET A 60 16.60 -7.92 6.87
C MET A 60 16.05 -8.43 8.20
N SER A 61 15.16 -7.68 8.84
CA SER A 61 14.49 -8.12 10.06
C SER A 61 13.71 -9.41 9.82
N TRP A 62 13.00 -9.52 8.70
CA TRP A 62 12.28 -10.73 8.33
C TRP A 62 13.24 -11.92 8.19
N ARG A 63 14.35 -11.73 7.48
CA ARG A 63 15.34 -12.79 7.25
C ARG A 63 15.99 -13.27 8.56
N TRP A 64 16.23 -12.37 9.51
CA TRP A 64 16.97 -12.69 10.75
C TRP A 64 16.06 -13.11 11.90
N LEU A 65 14.90 -12.48 12.06
CA LEU A 65 14.00 -12.63 13.21
C LEU A 65 12.67 -13.28 12.85
N GLY A 66 12.34 -13.37 11.58
CA GLY A 66 11.05 -13.85 11.09
C GLY A 66 10.01 -12.75 10.85
N TYR A 67 9.00 -13.11 10.07
CA TYR A 67 7.98 -12.15 9.64
C TYR A 67 7.12 -11.59 10.77
N ALA A 68 6.79 -12.42 11.75
CA ALA A 68 5.94 -12.02 12.88
C ALA A 68 6.65 -11.17 13.93
N HIS A 69 7.96 -10.95 13.78
CA HIS A 69 8.72 -10.16 14.74
C HIS A 69 8.34 -8.68 14.68
N VAL A 70 8.27 -8.04 15.85
CA VAL A 70 7.81 -6.64 15.99
C VAL A 70 8.61 -5.67 15.11
N TYR A 71 9.92 -5.83 15.02
CA TYR A 71 10.77 -5.00 14.15
C TYR A 71 10.42 -5.16 12.67
N THR A 72 10.17 -6.39 12.20
CA THR A 72 9.76 -6.64 10.81
C THR A 72 8.45 -5.96 10.50
N ILE A 73 7.45 -6.10 11.38
CA ILE A 73 6.14 -5.49 11.20
C ILE A 73 6.26 -3.97 11.27
N ALA A 74 7.00 -3.43 12.24
CA ALA A 74 7.19 -1.99 12.39
C ALA A 74 7.83 -1.35 11.15
N HIS A 75 8.93 -1.92 10.64
CA HIS A 75 9.58 -1.43 9.42
C HIS A 75 8.67 -1.55 8.20
N LEU A 76 7.94 -2.65 8.07
CA LEU A 76 7.02 -2.85 6.95
C LEU A 76 5.88 -1.82 6.98
N VAL A 77 5.24 -1.62 8.14
CA VAL A 77 4.18 -0.60 8.31
C VAL A 77 4.72 0.80 8.02
N LEU A 78 5.90 1.13 8.54
CA LEU A 78 6.51 2.44 8.32
C LEU A 78 6.86 2.66 6.84
N ALA A 79 7.42 1.65 6.15
CA ALA A 79 7.72 1.74 4.73
C ALA A 79 6.45 1.95 3.90
N LEU A 80 5.39 1.18 4.19
CA LEU A 80 4.10 1.30 3.52
C LEU A 80 3.46 2.67 3.80
N ALA A 81 3.56 3.18 5.03
CA ALA A 81 3.01 4.48 5.40
C ALA A 81 3.73 5.62 4.67
N VAL A 82 5.08 5.64 4.68
CA VAL A 82 5.87 6.67 3.98
C VAL A 82 5.59 6.63 2.48
N PHE A 83 5.52 5.45 1.89
CA PHE A 83 5.19 5.27 0.48
C PHE A 83 3.79 5.78 0.13
N SER A 84 2.77 5.29 0.85
CA SER A 84 1.37 5.61 0.56
C SER A 84 1.02 7.08 0.85
N LEU A 85 1.51 7.64 1.96
CA LEU A 85 1.22 9.04 2.30
C LEU A 85 1.84 10.01 1.31
N SER A 86 3.04 9.72 0.82
CA SER A 86 3.71 10.61 -0.14
C SER A 86 3.00 10.63 -1.48
N THR A 87 2.61 9.49 -2.02
CA THR A 87 1.87 9.42 -3.28
C THR A 87 0.44 9.95 -3.13
N LEU A 88 -0.20 9.70 -1.98
CA LEU A 88 -1.52 10.26 -1.67
C LEU A 88 -1.50 11.80 -1.62
N VAL A 89 -0.52 12.40 -0.95
CA VAL A 89 -0.40 13.87 -0.89
C VAL A 89 -0.23 14.48 -2.26
N LEU A 90 0.50 13.82 -3.17
CA LEU A 90 0.66 14.28 -4.55
C LEU A 90 -0.62 14.10 -5.36
N ALA A 91 -1.31 12.98 -5.22
CA ALA A 91 -2.61 12.73 -5.85
C ALA A 91 -3.66 13.77 -5.41
N LEU A 92 -3.74 14.09 -4.11
CA LEU A 92 -4.68 15.08 -3.58
C LEU A 92 -4.41 16.53 -4.06
N ARG A 93 -3.27 16.81 -4.68
CA ARG A 93 -2.98 18.12 -5.29
C ARG A 93 -3.65 18.31 -6.65
N GLY A 94 -4.41 17.33 -7.14
CA GLY A 94 -5.17 17.39 -8.39
C GLY A 94 -4.32 17.14 -9.64
N ASP A 95 -3.27 16.31 -9.51
CA ASP A 95 -2.51 15.81 -10.65
C ASP A 95 -3.08 14.44 -11.05
N ASP A 96 -3.82 14.40 -12.13
CA ASP A 96 -4.47 13.17 -12.65
C ASP A 96 -3.47 12.02 -12.83
N ALA A 97 -2.23 12.33 -13.23
CA ALA A 97 -1.18 11.32 -13.39
C ALA A 97 -0.79 10.70 -12.04
N MET A 98 -0.77 11.50 -10.97
CA MET A 98 -0.47 11.01 -9.61
C MET A 98 -1.63 10.23 -9.01
N GLU A 99 -2.87 10.57 -9.33
CA GLU A 99 -4.05 9.77 -8.95
C GLU A 99 -4.02 8.39 -9.57
N ILE A 100 -3.74 8.31 -10.87
CA ILE A 100 -3.60 7.03 -11.59
C ILE A 100 -2.42 6.24 -11.03
N LEU A 101 -1.28 6.89 -10.80
CA LEU A 101 -0.09 6.26 -10.23
C LEU A 101 -0.40 5.65 -8.87
N PHE A 102 -1.07 6.40 -7.98
CA PHE A 102 -1.48 5.92 -6.67
C PHE A 102 -2.35 4.65 -6.77
N LEU A 103 -3.34 4.64 -7.66
CA LEU A 103 -4.20 3.48 -7.88
C LEU A 103 -3.42 2.27 -8.39
N VAL A 104 -2.52 2.46 -9.36
CA VAL A 104 -1.70 1.39 -9.94
C VAL A 104 -0.77 0.79 -8.88
N GLU A 105 -0.06 1.62 -8.13
CA GLU A 105 0.87 1.19 -7.08
C GLU A 105 0.18 0.36 -6.00
N HIS A 106 -0.96 0.84 -5.51
CA HIS A 106 -1.67 0.14 -4.44
C HIS A 106 -2.41 -1.11 -4.94
N SER A 107 -2.84 -1.13 -6.20
CA SER A 107 -3.35 -2.34 -6.84
C SER A 107 -2.25 -3.40 -6.99
N LEU A 108 -1.03 -3.00 -7.35
CA LEU A 108 0.12 -3.89 -7.37
C LEU A 108 0.46 -4.40 -5.96
N MET A 109 0.34 -3.57 -4.92
CA MET A 109 0.50 -4.04 -3.54
C MET A 109 -0.50 -5.13 -3.16
N VAL A 110 -1.76 -5.03 -3.58
CA VAL A 110 -2.75 -6.11 -3.36
C VAL A 110 -2.27 -7.40 -4.01
N ILE A 111 -1.85 -7.34 -5.26
CA ILE A 111 -1.37 -8.51 -6.00
C ILE A 111 -0.13 -9.10 -5.32
N ILE A 112 0.86 -8.28 -5.00
CA ILE A 112 2.09 -8.72 -4.32
C ILE A 112 1.75 -9.34 -2.96
N GLY A 113 0.87 -8.71 -2.19
CA GLY A 113 0.43 -9.21 -0.89
C GLY A 113 -0.25 -10.58 -0.98
N LEU A 114 -1.08 -10.80 -2.01
CA LEU A 114 -1.73 -12.08 -2.29
C LEU A 114 -0.71 -13.15 -2.72
N VAL A 115 0.20 -12.82 -3.64
CA VAL A 115 1.24 -13.74 -4.13
C VAL A 115 2.18 -14.18 -3.00
N LEU A 116 2.58 -13.23 -2.15
CA LEU A 116 3.44 -13.50 -1.00
C LEU A 116 2.68 -14.13 0.19
N GLY A 117 1.35 -14.20 0.14
CA GLY A 117 0.51 -14.66 1.25
C GLY A 117 0.59 -13.73 2.48
N ARG A 118 0.85 -12.43 2.29
CA ARG A 118 1.06 -11.46 3.37
C ARG A 118 -0.15 -10.56 3.57
N ARG A 119 -1.01 -10.94 4.50
CA ARG A 119 -2.28 -10.24 4.80
C ARG A 119 -2.11 -8.74 5.04
N LEU A 120 -1.04 -8.32 5.74
CA LEU A 120 -0.79 -6.90 6.03
C LEU A 120 -0.66 -6.08 4.72
N ILE A 121 0.16 -6.55 3.77
CA ILE A 121 0.38 -5.86 2.49
C ILE A 121 -0.92 -5.83 1.67
N THR A 122 -1.65 -6.96 1.64
CA THR A 122 -2.94 -7.05 0.92
C THR A 122 -3.97 -6.09 1.49
N ILE A 123 -4.14 -6.07 2.83
CA ILE A 123 -5.12 -5.20 3.50
C ILE A 123 -4.74 -3.73 3.31
N TRP A 124 -3.44 -3.40 3.42
CA TRP A 124 -2.95 -2.04 3.21
C TRP A 124 -3.24 -1.56 1.78
N GLY A 125 -2.86 -2.35 0.77
CA GLY A 125 -3.14 -2.02 -0.63
C GLY A 125 -4.63 -1.88 -0.91
N ALA A 126 -5.46 -2.84 -0.46
CA ALA A 126 -6.91 -2.81 -0.64
C ALA A 126 -7.56 -1.60 0.05
N GLY A 127 -7.14 -1.27 1.27
CA GLY A 127 -7.61 -0.08 2.00
C GLY A 127 -7.26 1.21 1.25
N SER A 128 -6.03 1.33 0.76
CA SER A 128 -5.57 2.49 -0.01
C SER A 128 -6.33 2.65 -1.33
N VAL A 129 -6.54 1.56 -2.08
CA VAL A 129 -7.35 1.58 -3.32
C VAL A 129 -8.79 1.99 -3.02
N THR A 130 -9.38 1.47 -1.94
CA THR A 130 -10.74 1.82 -1.55
C THR A 130 -10.85 3.31 -1.21
N LEU A 131 -9.90 3.86 -0.45
CA LEU A 131 -9.87 5.29 -0.13
C LEU A 131 -9.71 6.15 -1.38
N ALA A 132 -8.83 5.75 -2.31
CA ALA A 132 -8.66 6.45 -3.58
C ALA A 132 -9.94 6.45 -4.41
N LEU A 133 -10.61 5.30 -4.51
CA LEU A 133 -11.88 5.19 -5.23
C LEU A 133 -12.97 6.06 -4.60
N ILE A 134 -13.07 6.08 -3.26
CA ILE A 134 -14.02 6.96 -2.55
C ILE A 134 -13.72 8.42 -2.88
N TYR A 135 -12.44 8.82 -2.87
CA TYR A 135 -12.03 10.18 -3.20
C TYR A 135 -12.37 10.55 -4.64
N LEU A 136 -11.93 9.73 -5.62
CA LEU A 136 -12.20 9.95 -7.05
C LEU A 136 -13.70 10.00 -7.37
N LEU A 137 -14.48 9.15 -6.69
CA LEU A 137 -15.92 9.07 -6.90
C LEU A 137 -16.70 10.11 -6.08
N SER A 138 -16.08 10.82 -5.16
CA SER A 138 -16.75 11.86 -4.33
C SER A 138 -17.31 12.99 -5.18
N GLY A 139 -16.65 13.35 -6.31
CA GLY A 139 -17.15 14.31 -7.29
C GLY A 139 -18.41 13.84 -8.03
N TYR A 140 -18.70 12.54 -7.99
CA TYR A 140 -19.87 11.89 -8.63
C TYR A 140 -20.84 11.34 -7.61
N ALA A 141 -20.96 11.96 -6.44
CA ALA A 141 -21.77 11.49 -5.32
C ALA A 141 -23.22 11.12 -5.72
N TYR A 142 -23.84 11.90 -6.62
CA TYR A 142 -25.18 11.59 -7.15
C TYR A 142 -25.19 10.33 -8.03
N ALA A 143 -24.19 10.15 -8.90
CA ALA A 143 -24.09 8.97 -9.74
C ALA A 143 -23.86 7.71 -8.92
N LEU A 144 -23.06 7.80 -7.86
CA LEU A 144 -22.84 6.72 -6.90
C LEU A 144 -24.09 6.35 -6.11
N ALA A 145 -24.86 7.37 -5.67
CA ALA A 145 -26.12 7.13 -4.97
C ALA A 145 -27.13 6.42 -5.88
N ILE A 146 -27.20 6.80 -7.16
CA ILE A 146 -28.06 6.15 -8.17
C ILE A 146 -27.60 4.69 -8.40
N LEU A 147 -26.28 4.46 -8.59
CA LEU A 147 -25.73 3.12 -8.79
C LEU A 147 -25.98 2.21 -7.57
N ALA A 148 -25.77 2.73 -6.37
CA ALA A 148 -26.07 2.00 -5.14
C ALA A 148 -27.55 1.67 -5.01
N GLY A 149 -28.43 2.64 -5.29
CA GLY A 149 -29.88 2.44 -5.31
C GLY A 149 -30.31 1.37 -6.31
N LEU A 150 -29.81 1.42 -7.55
CA LEU A 150 -30.08 0.40 -8.58
C LEU A 150 -29.57 -0.99 -8.17
N SER A 151 -28.40 -1.06 -7.54
CA SER A 151 -27.85 -2.33 -7.05
C SER A 151 -28.73 -2.95 -5.97
N ILE A 152 -29.23 -2.15 -5.03
CA ILE A 152 -30.16 -2.60 -3.97
C ILE A 152 -31.47 -3.07 -4.60
N ILE A 153 -32.06 -2.31 -5.52
CA ILE A 153 -33.29 -2.68 -6.21
C ILE A 153 -33.10 -4.01 -6.96
N THR A 154 -32.00 -4.14 -7.69
CA THR A 154 -31.67 -5.38 -8.42
C THR A 154 -31.53 -6.58 -7.47
N ALA A 155 -30.83 -6.40 -6.35
CA ALA A 155 -30.69 -7.46 -5.34
C ALA A 155 -32.06 -7.88 -4.76
N VAL A 156 -32.92 -6.92 -4.43
CA VAL A 156 -34.28 -7.19 -3.93
C VAL A 156 -35.09 -7.93 -4.97
N VAL A 157 -35.09 -7.51 -6.24
CA VAL A 157 -35.81 -8.19 -7.33
C VAL A 157 -35.33 -9.63 -7.49
N VAL A 158 -34.02 -9.87 -7.46
CA VAL A 158 -33.46 -11.24 -7.57
C VAL A 158 -33.90 -12.13 -6.40
N VAL A 159 -33.88 -11.59 -5.17
CA VAL A 159 -34.28 -12.32 -3.98
C VAL A 159 -35.78 -12.68 -4.04
N VAL A 160 -36.63 -11.72 -4.41
CA VAL A 160 -38.05 -11.92 -4.54
C VAL A 160 -38.38 -12.97 -5.64
N ALA A 161 -37.72 -12.83 -6.81
CA ALA A 161 -37.90 -13.78 -7.92
C ALA A 161 -37.48 -15.22 -7.54
N LYS A 162 -36.34 -15.36 -6.82
CA LYS A 162 -35.92 -16.68 -6.29
C LYS A 162 -36.94 -17.25 -5.26
N GLY A 163 -37.47 -16.39 -4.41
CA GLY A 163 -38.49 -16.78 -3.41
C GLY A 163 -39.78 -17.30 -4.07
N GLN A 164 -40.23 -16.63 -5.13
CA GLN A 164 -41.42 -17.06 -5.88
C GLN A 164 -41.19 -18.39 -6.61
N ARG A 165 -40.05 -18.57 -7.28
CA ARG A 165 -39.67 -19.83 -7.95
C ARG A 165 -39.64 -21.00 -6.97
N ASN A 166 -39.15 -20.80 -5.77
CA ASN A 166 -39.08 -21.85 -4.74
C ASN A 166 -40.50 -22.22 -4.21
N LYS A 167 -41.44 -21.27 -4.10
CA LYS A 167 -42.82 -21.52 -3.75
C LYS A 167 -43.55 -22.34 -4.83
N GLN A 168 -43.37 -21.98 -6.12
CA GLN A 168 -43.96 -22.72 -7.23
C GLN A 168 -43.48 -24.18 -7.31
N LYS A 169 -42.17 -24.42 -7.10
CA LYS A 169 -41.63 -25.79 -7.06
C LYS A 169 -42.17 -26.64 -5.91
N LYS A 170 -42.50 -26.03 -4.77
CA LYS A 170 -43.13 -26.75 -3.64
C LYS A 170 -44.58 -27.09 -3.90
N VAL A 171 -45.32 -26.25 -4.61
CA VAL A 171 -46.74 -26.53 -4.98
C VAL A 171 -46.83 -27.61 -6.07
N ALA A 172 -45.88 -27.61 -7.05
CA ALA A 172 -45.86 -28.61 -8.11
C ALA A 172 -45.44 -30.02 -7.66
N LYS A 173 -44.93 -30.19 -6.43
CA LYS A 173 -44.54 -31.48 -5.85
C LYS A 173 -45.57 -32.08 -4.90
N LYS A 174 -46.68 -31.38 -4.65
CA LYS A 174 -47.85 -31.90 -3.93
C LYS A 174 -48.92 -32.35 -4.91
#